data_833d16ba7bca331211ff96c57e193dc2
#
_entry.id   833d16ba7bca331211ff96c57e193dc2
#
_cell.length_a   1.000
_cell.length_b   1.000
_cell.length_c   1.000
_cell.angle_alpha   90.00
_cell.angle_beta   90.00
_cell.angle_gamma   90.00
#
_symmetry.space_group_name_H-M   'P 1'
#
loop_
_entity.id
_entity.type
_entity.pdbx_description
1 polymer ?
#
loop_
_entity_poly.entity_id
_entity_poly.type
_entity_poly.pdbx_seq_one_letter_code
_entity_poly.pdbx_strand_id
1 'polypeptide(L)'
;MFKKILPLSHIDDVKKGVKNTVLNLENKFFSIFKIQVENIINEEDRKEKIEDRLDVIFPRYNSDDFVLRYEILKKDRKKENIVVYLLDLALLNDYIIDDMKDYGFVSIIPSFFVCREKKNITHYFNFDISETMLVVTEYMNNNILDISTFKLSKSSFDNEEEVDIEDKYSIANSYLVNIEDDIEIIFTGDKINFDELDLTNKNYSYFEVESLDFTKYLNFLPDDMKN
;
A
#
# COMPACT_ATOMS: atom_id res chain seq x y z
N MET A 1 11.04 -16.77 -14.90
CA MET A 1 10.40 -17.72 -13.99
C MET A 1 9.20 -17.00 -13.41
N PHE A 2 7.97 -17.48 -13.67
CA PHE A 2 6.78 -16.81 -13.20
C PHE A 2 6.69 -16.94 -11.68
N LYS A 3 6.60 -15.82 -10.96
CA LYS A 3 6.33 -15.80 -9.53
C LYS A 3 4.82 -15.97 -9.33
N LYS A 4 4.42 -16.90 -8.48
CA LYS A 4 3.01 -17.03 -8.12
C LYS A 4 2.69 -15.93 -7.13
N ILE A 5 1.64 -15.15 -7.44
CA ILE A 5 1.11 -14.15 -6.53
C ILE A 5 -0.01 -14.79 -5.74
N LEU A 6 -0.05 -14.48 -4.46
CA LEU A 6 -1.03 -15.04 -3.57
C LEU A 6 -1.63 -13.92 -2.69
N PRO A 7 -2.93 -13.65 -2.81
CA PRO A 7 -3.65 -12.86 -1.82
C PRO A 7 -3.62 -13.57 -0.46
N LEU A 8 -3.57 -12.82 0.62
CA LEU A 8 -3.57 -13.39 1.98
C LEU A 8 -4.80 -14.28 2.24
N SER A 9 -5.95 -13.93 1.66
CA SER A 9 -7.17 -14.74 1.74
C SER A 9 -7.03 -16.18 1.22
N HIS A 10 -5.98 -16.46 0.44
CA HIS A 10 -5.67 -17.79 -0.12
C HIS A 10 -4.40 -18.40 0.49
N ILE A 11 -3.97 -17.92 1.68
CA ILE A 11 -2.73 -18.40 2.28
C ILE A 11 -2.76 -19.89 2.61
N ASP A 12 -3.95 -20.41 2.94
CA ASP A 12 -4.17 -21.84 3.22
C ASP A 12 -3.94 -22.73 1.98
N ASP A 13 -4.01 -22.15 0.78
CA ASP A 13 -3.75 -22.83 -0.48
C ASP A 13 -2.23 -22.94 -0.78
N VAL A 14 -1.40 -22.27 0.04
CA VAL A 14 0.06 -22.33 -0.13
C VAL A 14 0.60 -23.62 0.44
N LYS A 15 1.06 -24.49 -0.43
CA LYS A 15 1.85 -25.65 0.02
C LYS A 15 3.17 -25.15 0.59
N LYS A 16 3.46 -25.50 1.84
CA LYS A 16 4.76 -25.24 2.48
C LYS A 16 5.90 -25.69 1.55
N GLY A 17 6.91 -24.86 1.41
CA GLY A 17 8.09 -25.16 0.57
C GLY A 17 7.94 -24.80 -0.91
N VAL A 18 6.86 -24.17 -1.35
CA VAL A 18 6.77 -23.61 -2.72
C VAL A 18 7.64 -22.36 -2.79
N LYS A 19 8.78 -22.48 -3.49
CA LYS A 19 9.69 -21.33 -3.71
C LYS A 19 9.08 -20.35 -4.71
N ASN A 20 9.44 -19.06 -4.56
CA ASN A 20 9.05 -17.96 -5.46
C ASN A 20 7.59 -17.49 -5.34
N THR A 21 7.01 -17.55 -4.16
CA THR A 21 5.70 -16.96 -3.89
C THR A 21 5.83 -15.48 -3.52
N VAL A 22 5.00 -14.64 -4.10
CA VAL A 22 4.83 -13.24 -3.72
C VAL A 22 3.54 -13.14 -2.93
N LEU A 23 3.61 -12.68 -1.70
CA LEU A 23 2.44 -12.40 -0.87
C LEU A 23 1.94 -10.99 -1.18
N ASN A 24 0.67 -10.89 -1.58
CA ASN A 24 -0.01 -9.61 -1.74
C ASN A 24 -0.88 -9.38 -0.52
N LEU A 25 -0.63 -8.27 0.17
CA LEU A 25 -1.33 -7.92 1.40
C LEU A 25 -2.30 -6.77 1.17
N GLU A 26 -3.47 -6.90 1.76
CA GLU A 26 -4.45 -5.82 1.84
C GLU A 26 -3.88 -4.60 2.56
N ASN A 27 -4.45 -3.43 2.26
CA ASN A 27 -4.00 -2.16 2.82
C ASN A 27 -4.11 -2.07 4.35
N LYS A 28 -5.00 -2.84 4.99
CA LYS A 28 -5.18 -2.87 6.46
C LYS A 28 -3.93 -3.23 7.25
N PHE A 29 -2.98 -3.95 6.64
CA PHE A 29 -1.71 -4.32 7.26
C PHE A 29 -0.67 -3.20 7.24
N PHE A 30 -0.99 -2.08 6.61
CA PHE A 30 -0.04 -0.98 6.42
C PHE A 30 -0.49 0.29 7.11
N SER A 31 0.48 0.99 7.69
CA SER A 31 0.34 2.40 8.05
C SER A 31 1.17 3.23 7.08
N ILE A 32 0.56 4.28 6.52
CA ILE A 32 1.16 5.11 5.47
C ILE A 32 1.22 6.55 5.95
N PHE A 33 2.39 7.16 5.89
CA PHE A 33 2.62 8.53 6.35
C PHE A 33 3.32 9.35 5.28
N LYS A 34 2.84 10.57 5.05
CA LYS A 34 3.61 11.58 4.31
C LYS A 34 4.37 12.42 5.31
N ILE A 35 5.67 12.45 5.19
CA ILE A 35 6.55 13.24 6.05
C ILE A 35 7.46 14.13 5.22
N GLN A 36 7.95 15.17 5.85
CA GLN A 36 8.96 16.03 5.28
C GLN A 36 10.20 15.99 6.18
N VAL A 37 11.34 15.66 5.58
CA VAL A 37 12.64 15.69 6.23
C VAL A 37 13.58 16.67 5.52
N GLU A 38 14.67 17.03 6.18
CA GLU A 38 15.74 17.80 5.52
C GLU A 38 16.35 16.96 4.40
N ASN A 39 16.83 17.65 3.35
CA ASN A 39 17.52 16.96 2.25
C ASN A 39 18.80 16.31 2.75
N ILE A 40 18.86 14.99 2.72
CA ILE A 40 19.94 14.17 3.24
C ILE A 40 20.57 13.39 2.09
N ILE A 41 21.90 13.33 2.05
CA ILE A 41 22.64 12.65 0.98
C ILE A 41 22.79 11.16 1.30
N ASN A 42 23.00 10.83 2.58
CA ASN A 42 23.23 9.46 3.04
C ASN A 42 21.91 8.76 3.37
N GLU A 43 21.78 7.49 2.96
CA GLU A 43 20.57 6.69 3.19
C GLU A 43 20.38 6.33 4.68
N GLU A 44 21.46 6.04 5.39
CA GLU A 44 21.42 5.72 6.82
C GLU A 44 20.92 6.92 7.63
N ASP A 45 21.47 8.11 7.39
CA ASP A 45 21.02 9.34 8.06
C ASP A 45 19.56 9.66 7.72
N ARG A 46 19.14 9.36 6.49
CA ARG A 46 17.73 9.53 6.09
C ARG A 46 16.80 8.61 6.87
N LYS A 47 17.17 7.33 7.01
CA LYS A 47 16.42 6.37 7.78
C LYS A 47 16.28 6.80 9.24
N GLU A 48 17.37 7.23 9.88
CA GLU A 48 17.36 7.78 11.25
C GLU A 48 16.38 8.96 11.37
N LYS A 49 16.41 9.91 10.42
CA LYS A 49 15.48 11.05 10.44
C LYS A 49 14.02 10.67 10.19
N ILE A 50 13.77 9.63 9.41
CA ILE A 50 12.43 9.08 9.25
C ILE A 50 11.96 8.48 10.58
N GLU A 51 12.79 7.68 11.24
CA GLU A 51 12.50 7.06 12.52
C GLU A 51 12.26 8.11 13.62
N ASP A 52 13.14 9.12 13.75
CA ASP A 52 12.93 10.27 14.65
C ASP A 52 11.55 10.93 14.43
N ARG A 53 11.12 11.01 13.17
CA ARG A 53 9.84 11.63 12.84
C ARG A 53 8.66 10.72 13.15
N LEU A 54 8.83 9.42 12.93
CA LEU A 54 7.82 8.41 13.27
C LEU A 54 7.57 8.35 14.78
N ASP A 55 8.60 8.44 15.60
CA ASP A 55 8.46 8.45 17.07
C ASP A 55 7.53 9.57 17.57
N VAL A 56 7.47 10.68 16.83
CA VAL A 56 6.59 11.81 17.15
C VAL A 56 5.17 11.62 16.65
N ILE A 57 4.99 11.15 15.40
CA ILE A 57 3.67 11.08 14.74
C ILE A 57 2.97 9.73 14.93
N PHE A 58 3.74 8.70 15.25
CA PHE A 58 3.24 7.35 15.47
C PHE A 58 3.93 6.74 16.71
N PRO A 59 3.52 7.12 17.94
CA PRO A 59 4.17 6.70 19.19
C PRO A 59 4.17 5.18 19.45
N ARG A 60 3.44 4.41 18.64
CA ARG A 60 3.46 2.93 18.69
C ARG A 60 4.55 2.32 17.83
N TYR A 61 5.31 3.14 17.07
CA TYR A 61 6.37 2.63 16.23
C TYR A 61 7.44 1.94 17.08
N ASN A 62 7.75 0.71 16.69
CA ASN A 62 8.86 -0.08 17.19
C ASN A 62 9.46 -0.83 16.00
N SER A 63 10.73 -0.70 15.78
CA SER A 63 11.42 -1.32 14.64
C SER A 63 11.31 -2.86 14.61
N ASP A 64 11.06 -3.50 15.76
CA ASP A 64 10.90 -4.94 15.85
C ASP A 64 9.50 -5.42 15.40
N ASP A 65 8.51 -4.55 15.51
CA ASP A 65 7.12 -4.85 15.19
C ASP A 65 6.72 -4.42 13.76
N PHE A 66 7.56 -3.61 13.10
CA PHE A 66 7.23 -3.05 11.79
C PHE A 66 8.36 -3.21 10.77
N VAL A 67 7.99 -3.54 9.53
CA VAL A 67 8.90 -3.39 8.39
C VAL A 67 8.71 -2.02 7.78
N LEU A 68 9.72 -1.16 7.92
CA LEU A 68 9.74 0.18 7.36
C LEU A 68 10.27 0.14 5.93
N ARG A 69 9.53 0.77 5.00
CA ARG A 69 9.99 1.12 3.65
C ARG A 69 9.56 2.55 3.35
N TYR A 70 10.25 3.20 2.43
CA TYR A 70 9.91 4.58 2.06
C TYR A 70 10.25 4.88 0.60
N GLU A 71 9.60 5.91 0.07
CA GLU A 71 9.85 6.48 -1.25
C GLU A 71 9.94 7.99 -1.17
N ILE A 72 10.86 8.58 -1.95
CA ILE A 72 10.98 10.02 -2.06
C ILE A 72 10.09 10.48 -3.20
N LEU A 73 8.97 11.16 -2.87
CA LEU A 73 8.05 11.71 -3.87
C LEU A 73 8.63 12.94 -4.54
N LYS A 74 9.24 13.82 -3.75
CA LYS A 74 9.80 15.07 -4.24
C LYS A 74 11.01 15.46 -3.42
N LYS A 75 12.03 15.92 -4.13
CA LYS A 75 13.27 16.41 -3.53
C LYS A 75 13.55 17.82 -4.03
N ASP A 76 13.76 18.74 -3.12
CA ASP A 76 14.30 20.07 -3.41
C ASP A 76 15.67 20.28 -2.73
N ARG A 77 16.19 21.50 -2.80
CA ARG A 77 17.54 21.80 -2.25
C ARG A 77 17.60 21.68 -0.72
N LYS A 78 16.49 21.78 -0.02
CA LYS A 78 16.44 21.84 1.44
C LYS A 78 15.69 20.69 2.07
N LYS A 79 14.70 20.11 1.35
CA LYS A 79 13.74 19.18 1.91
C LYS A 79 13.42 18.04 0.95
N GLU A 80 13.11 16.91 1.52
CA GLU A 80 12.55 15.74 0.83
C GLU A 80 11.16 15.48 1.37
N ASN A 81 10.18 15.33 0.45
CA ASN A 81 8.86 14.81 0.78
C ASN A 81 8.91 13.29 0.59
N ILE A 82 8.62 12.57 1.64
CA ILE A 82 8.79 11.12 1.71
C ILE A 82 7.45 10.50 2.08
N VAL A 83 7.10 9.42 1.41
CA VAL A 83 6.07 8.50 1.89
C VAL A 83 6.73 7.37 2.63
N VAL A 84 6.30 7.13 3.84
CA VAL A 84 6.74 6.03 4.69
C VAL A 84 5.62 5.00 4.78
N TYR A 85 5.99 3.76 4.59
CA TYR A 85 5.11 2.60 4.69
C TYR A 85 5.61 1.72 5.83
N LEU A 86 4.73 1.38 6.74
CA LEU A 86 4.98 0.46 7.83
C LEU A 86 4.09 -0.76 7.67
N LEU A 87 4.67 -1.93 7.44
CA LEU A 87 3.96 -3.20 7.54
C LEU A 87 3.94 -3.64 9.00
N ASP A 88 2.76 -3.84 9.55
CA ASP A 88 2.54 -4.35 10.91
C ASP A 88 2.74 -5.87 10.95
N LEU A 89 3.86 -6.31 11.53
CA LEU A 89 4.20 -7.73 11.66
C LEU A 89 3.36 -8.42 12.73
N ALA A 90 2.99 -7.72 13.80
CA ALA A 90 2.15 -8.31 14.85
C ALA A 90 0.77 -8.63 14.29
N LEU A 91 0.16 -7.67 13.58
CA LEU A 91 -1.12 -7.89 12.92
C LEU A 91 -1.03 -9.00 11.86
N LEU A 92 0.04 -9.05 11.08
CA LEU A 92 0.24 -10.08 10.07
C LEU A 92 0.35 -11.48 10.70
N ASN A 93 1.04 -11.60 11.84
CA ASN A 93 1.21 -12.87 12.54
C ASN A 93 -0.11 -13.43 13.09
N ASP A 94 -1.12 -12.59 13.35
CA ASP A 94 -2.46 -13.05 13.72
C ASP A 94 -3.17 -13.83 12.61
N TYR A 95 -2.77 -13.61 11.35
CA TYR A 95 -3.34 -14.26 10.17
C TYR A 95 -2.49 -15.43 9.65
N ILE A 96 -1.21 -15.45 9.96
CA ILE A 96 -0.28 -16.49 9.51
C ILE A 96 0.04 -17.38 10.69
N ILE A 97 -0.59 -18.55 10.76
CA ILE A 97 -0.50 -19.50 11.88
C ILE A 97 0.90 -20.10 12.03
N ASP A 98 1.65 -20.17 10.94
CA ASP A 98 2.98 -20.78 10.89
C ASP A 98 4.07 -19.71 10.72
N ASP A 99 5.33 -20.07 10.98
CA ASP A 99 6.47 -19.19 10.69
C ASP A 99 6.46 -18.83 9.18
N MET A 100 6.47 -17.52 8.87
CA MET A 100 6.52 -17.04 7.48
C MET A 100 7.67 -17.64 6.69
N LYS A 101 8.75 -18.06 7.36
CA LYS A 101 9.91 -18.77 6.75
C LYS A 101 9.52 -20.08 6.09
N ASP A 102 8.48 -20.75 6.60
CA ASP A 102 8.03 -22.04 6.09
C ASP A 102 7.36 -21.93 4.70
N TYR A 103 6.85 -20.74 4.35
CA TYR A 103 6.13 -20.51 3.09
C TYR A 103 7.01 -20.19 1.91
N GLY A 104 8.31 -19.91 2.12
CA GLY A 104 9.26 -19.61 1.03
C GLY A 104 8.88 -18.36 0.24
N PHE A 105 8.31 -17.34 0.90
CA PHE A 105 8.04 -16.06 0.28
C PHE A 105 9.33 -15.40 -0.20
N VAL A 106 9.26 -14.77 -1.38
CA VAL A 106 10.37 -14.01 -1.96
C VAL A 106 10.08 -12.52 -1.95
N SER A 107 8.84 -12.13 -1.74
CA SER A 107 8.42 -10.74 -1.64
C SER A 107 7.08 -10.63 -0.94
N ILE A 108 6.90 -9.56 -0.19
CA ILE A 108 5.62 -9.09 0.34
C ILE A 108 5.36 -7.72 -0.27
N ILE A 109 4.19 -7.54 -0.86
CA ILE A 109 3.80 -6.30 -1.51
C ILE A 109 2.39 -5.88 -1.10
N PRO A 110 2.12 -4.59 -0.95
CA PRO A 110 0.77 -4.09 -0.69
C PRO A 110 -0.10 -4.14 -1.96
N SER A 111 -1.42 -4.30 -1.74
CA SER A 111 -2.42 -4.31 -2.80
C SER A 111 -2.54 -2.97 -3.55
N PHE A 112 -2.20 -1.87 -2.89
CA PHE A 112 -2.26 -0.53 -3.47
C PHE A 112 -1.06 -0.19 -4.39
N PHE A 113 -0.07 -1.06 -4.52
CA PHE A 113 0.99 -0.89 -5.51
C PHE A 113 0.61 -1.54 -6.83
N VAL A 114 0.32 -0.74 -7.83
CA VAL A 114 -0.08 -1.18 -9.16
C VAL A 114 0.87 -0.64 -10.21
N CYS A 115 1.37 -1.50 -11.09
CA CYS A 115 2.19 -1.11 -12.23
C CYS A 115 1.51 -1.48 -13.55
N ARG A 116 1.38 -0.53 -14.45
CA ARG A 116 0.88 -0.78 -15.79
C ARG A 116 2.01 -1.12 -16.75
N GLU A 117 1.93 -2.30 -17.36
CA GLU A 117 2.86 -2.71 -18.43
C GLU A 117 2.56 -2.01 -19.78
N LYS A 118 1.37 -1.43 -19.96
CA LYS A 118 1.01 -0.78 -21.21
C LYS A 118 1.83 0.48 -21.43
N LYS A 119 2.68 0.46 -22.44
CA LYS A 119 3.65 1.51 -22.79
C LYS A 119 3.04 2.91 -23.06
N ASN A 120 1.73 3.03 -23.18
CA ASN A 120 1.04 4.29 -23.56
C ASN A 120 0.29 4.94 -22.41
N ILE A 121 0.25 4.33 -21.22
CA ILE A 121 -0.44 4.91 -20.05
C ILE A 121 0.63 5.49 -19.14
N THR A 122 0.75 6.83 -19.21
CA THR A 122 1.77 7.56 -18.45
C THR A 122 1.23 8.13 -17.15
N HIS A 123 -0.08 8.38 -17.07
CA HIS A 123 -0.76 8.97 -15.92
C HIS A 123 -2.01 8.14 -15.59
N TYR A 124 -2.12 7.70 -14.34
CA TYR A 124 -3.27 6.95 -13.85
C TYR A 124 -3.40 7.05 -12.33
N PHE A 125 -4.61 6.78 -11.85
CA PHE A 125 -4.90 6.67 -10.42
C PHE A 125 -5.20 5.22 -10.06
N ASN A 126 -4.77 4.79 -8.87
CA ASN A 126 -5.23 3.56 -8.25
C ASN A 126 -6.05 3.86 -7.01
N PHE A 127 -7.25 3.29 -6.94
CA PHE A 127 -8.12 3.28 -5.78
C PHE A 127 -8.11 1.89 -5.18
N ASP A 128 -7.40 1.71 -4.08
CA ASP A 128 -7.40 0.47 -3.30
C ASP A 128 -8.43 0.60 -2.17
N ILE A 129 -9.55 -0.08 -2.33
CA ILE A 129 -10.70 0.04 -1.45
C ILE A 129 -10.85 -1.25 -0.65
N SER A 130 -10.76 -1.15 0.69
CA SER A 130 -11.05 -2.24 1.62
C SER A 130 -12.17 -1.86 2.60
N GLU A 131 -12.47 -2.74 3.53
CA GLU A 131 -13.45 -2.46 4.59
C GLU A 131 -12.93 -1.42 5.59
N THR A 132 -11.62 -1.29 5.75
CA THR A 132 -11.00 -0.49 6.81
C THR A 132 -10.25 0.73 6.32
N MET A 133 -9.93 0.77 5.03
CA MET A 133 -9.10 1.84 4.48
C MET A 133 -9.38 2.04 2.98
N LEU A 134 -9.35 3.30 2.56
CA LEU A 134 -9.20 3.69 1.15
C LEU A 134 -7.80 4.28 0.96
N VAL A 135 -7.08 3.77 -0.02
CA VAL A 135 -5.79 4.32 -0.48
C VAL A 135 -5.95 4.81 -1.91
N VAL A 136 -5.71 6.08 -2.15
CA VAL A 136 -5.69 6.66 -3.50
C VAL A 136 -4.25 6.99 -3.85
N THR A 137 -3.73 6.36 -4.90
CA THR A 137 -2.36 6.58 -5.37
C THR A 137 -2.37 7.15 -6.77
N GLU A 138 -1.71 8.27 -6.96
CA GLU A 138 -1.48 8.89 -8.26
C GLU A 138 -0.13 8.44 -8.82
N TYR A 139 -0.13 7.98 -10.07
CA TYR A 139 1.07 7.51 -10.75
C TYR A 139 1.38 8.34 -11.98
N MET A 140 2.66 8.65 -12.18
CA MET A 140 3.19 9.20 -13.41
C MET A 140 4.38 8.36 -13.89
N ASN A 141 4.28 7.79 -15.10
CA ASN A 141 5.30 6.89 -15.66
C ASN A 141 5.67 5.72 -14.72
N ASN A 142 4.68 5.15 -14.04
CA ASN A 142 4.82 4.10 -13.01
C ASN A 142 5.62 4.51 -11.76
N ASN A 143 5.82 5.81 -11.53
CA ASN A 143 6.33 6.31 -10.27
C ASN A 143 5.17 6.93 -9.47
N ILE A 144 5.18 6.78 -8.17
CA ILE A 144 4.20 7.42 -7.30
C ILE A 144 4.44 8.93 -7.31
N LEU A 145 3.43 9.68 -7.73
CA LEU A 145 3.42 11.13 -7.69
C LEU A 145 2.82 11.63 -6.37
N ASP A 146 1.72 11.01 -5.95
CA ASP A 146 1.07 11.28 -4.68
C ASP A 146 0.34 10.03 -4.15
N ILE A 147 0.11 10.00 -2.84
CA ILE A 147 -0.68 8.97 -2.17
C ILE A 147 -1.50 9.60 -1.05
N SER A 148 -2.75 9.21 -0.95
CA SER A 148 -3.66 9.64 0.10
C SER A 148 -4.33 8.45 0.75
N THR A 149 -4.50 8.49 2.07
CA THR A 149 -5.06 7.38 2.84
C THR A 149 -6.18 7.87 3.73
N PHE A 150 -7.26 7.10 3.79
CA PHE A 150 -8.44 7.37 4.59
C PHE A 150 -8.79 6.11 5.38
N LYS A 151 -8.77 6.21 6.71
CA LYS A 151 -9.25 5.14 7.58
C LYS A 151 -10.78 5.16 7.56
N LEU A 152 -11.38 4.00 7.32
CA LEU A 152 -12.82 3.83 7.14
C LEU A 152 -13.51 3.16 8.34
N SER A 153 -12.74 2.61 9.29
CA SER A 153 -13.28 2.01 10.50
C SER A 153 -12.53 2.49 11.73
N LYS A 154 -13.22 2.53 12.85
CA LYS A 154 -12.59 2.65 14.17
C LYS A 154 -11.69 1.43 14.38
N SER A 155 -10.42 1.65 14.73
CA SER A 155 -9.67 0.59 15.40
C SER A 155 -10.42 0.28 16.71
N SER A 156 -10.56 -0.98 17.07
CA SER A 156 -11.25 -1.47 18.27
C SER A 156 -10.64 -0.99 19.59
N PHE A 157 -9.79 0.01 19.57
CA PHE A 157 -9.06 0.57 20.70
C PHE A 157 -9.54 1.96 21.16
N ASP A 158 -10.41 2.63 20.38
CA ASP A 158 -10.93 3.94 20.77
C ASP A 158 -12.34 3.82 21.32
N ASN A 159 -12.47 4.15 22.61
CA ASN A 159 -13.74 4.17 23.35
C ASN A 159 -14.79 5.04 22.67
N GLU A 160 -15.96 4.44 22.46
CA GLU A 160 -17.31 4.95 22.49
C GLU A 160 -17.58 6.43 22.06
N GLU A 161 -17.26 6.81 20.85
CA GLU A 161 -18.06 7.81 20.12
C GLU A 161 -18.31 7.25 18.73
N GLU A 162 -19.58 7.13 18.33
CA GLU A 162 -19.99 6.88 16.95
C GLU A 162 -19.49 8.05 16.11
N VAL A 163 -18.29 7.93 15.55
CA VAL A 163 -17.88 8.78 14.44
C VAL A 163 -18.66 8.27 13.24
N ASP A 164 -19.45 9.13 12.62
CA ASP A 164 -19.99 8.91 11.29
C ASP A 164 -18.84 8.43 10.40
N ILE A 165 -18.88 7.16 10.03
CA ILE A 165 -17.93 6.57 9.07
C ILE A 165 -18.30 7.27 7.77
N GLU A 166 -17.52 8.26 7.37
CA GLU A 166 -17.65 8.79 6.02
C GLU A 166 -17.61 7.60 5.08
N ASP A 167 -18.70 7.46 4.32
CA ASP A 167 -18.85 6.35 3.39
C ASP A 167 -17.65 6.35 2.45
N LYS A 168 -16.95 5.22 2.37
CA LYS A 168 -15.77 5.03 1.52
C LYS A 168 -16.02 5.44 0.07
N TYR A 169 -17.23 5.26 -0.41
CA TYR A 169 -17.63 5.64 -1.75
C TYR A 169 -17.85 7.15 -1.89
N SER A 170 -18.32 7.82 -0.85
CA SER A 170 -18.40 9.29 -0.81
C SER A 170 -17.02 9.93 -0.92
N ILE A 171 -16.04 9.39 -0.18
CA ILE A 171 -14.64 9.87 -0.26
C ILE A 171 -14.09 9.57 -1.66
N ALA A 172 -14.25 8.35 -2.16
CA ALA A 172 -13.78 7.98 -3.49
C ALA A 172 -14.40 8.90 -4.57
N ASN A 173 -15.71 9.15 -4.52
CA ASN A 173 -16.41 10.02 -5.46
C ASN A 173 -15.89 11.46 -5.40
N SER A 174 -15.53 11.97 -4.23
CA SER A 174 -14.92 13.31 -4.10
C SER A 174 -13.59 13.43 -4.84
N TYR A 175 -12.83 12.34 -4.96
CA TYR A 175 -11.63 12.28 -5.79
C TYR A 175 -11.97 12.14 -7.28
N LEU A 176 -12.89 11.22 -7.61
CA LEU A 176 -13.26 10.92 -8.98
C LEU A 176 -13.74 12.15 -9.75
N VAL A 177 -14.47 13.05 -9.09
CA VAL A 177 -14.94 14.32 -9.69
C VAL A 177 -13.79 15.19 -10.19
N ASN A 178 -12.62 15.13 -9.55
CA ASN A 178 -11.47 15.96 -9.89
C ASN A 178 -10.50 15.29 -10.87
N ILE A 179 -10.71 14.03 -11.25
CA ILE A 179 -9.87 13.33 -12.23
C ILE A 179 -10.43 13.60 -13.63
N GLU A 180 -9.56 13.98 -14.56
CA GLU A 180 -9.93 14.20 -15.97
C GLU A 180 -10.41 12.89 -16.62
N ASP A 181 -11.36 12.98 -17.56
CA ASP A 181 -12.06 11.81 -18.11
C ASP A 181 -11.16 10.90 -18.97
N ASP A 182 -10.04 11.40 -19.47
CA ASP A 182 -9.05 10.65 -20.26
C ASP A 182 -7.99 9.94 -19.40
N ILE A 183 -7.95 10.22 -18.10
CA ILE A 183 -7.03 9.56 -17.16
C ILE A 183 -7.59 8.20 -16.78
N GLU A 184 -6.75 7.16 -16.87
CA GLU A 184 -7.15 5.82 -16.44
C GLU A 184 -7.25 5.72 -14.93
N ILE A 185 -8.34 5.09 -14.46
CA ILE A 185 -8.58 4.77 -13.07
C ILE A 185 -8.52 3.26 -12.88
N ILE A 186 -7.74 2.81 -11.92
CA ILE A 186 -7.59 1.40 -11.58
C ILE A 186 -8.19 1.20 -10.21
N PHE A 187 -9.01 0.18 -10.08
CA PHE A 187 -9.53 -0.24 -8.79
C PHE A 187 -8.86 -1.54 -8.36
N THR A 188 -8.43 -1.58 -7.10
CA THR A 188 -7.93 -2.76 -6.39
C THR A 188 -8.64 -2.89 -5.05
N GLY A 189 -8.50 -4.03 -4.39
CA GLY A 189 -9.14 -4.30 -3.10
C GLY A 189 -10.32 -5.26 -3.19
N ASP A 190 -11.01 -5.45 -2.07
CA ASP A 190 -12.04 -6.47 -1.94
C ASP A 190 -13.45 -5.89 -1.99
N LYS A 191 -14.37 -6.62 -2.67
CA LYS A 191 -15.82 -6.37 -2.65
C LYS A 191 -16.22 -4.92 -2.98
N ILE A 192 -15.65 -4.39 -4.06
CA ILE A 192 -16.00 -3.05 -4.52
C ILE A 192 -17.40 -3.07 -5.11
N ASN A 193 -18.28 -2.21 -4.59
CA ASN A 193 -19.59 -1.96 -5.19
C ASN A 193 -19.49 -0.82 -6.19
N PHE A 194 -19.36 -1.15 -7.47
CA PHE A 194 -19.21 -0.15 -8.54
C PHE A 194 -20.46 0.71 -8.75
N ASP A 195 -21.65 0.25 -8.31
CA ASP A 195 -22.90 1.00 -8.44
C ASP A 195 -22.91 2.24 -7.50
N GLU A 196 -22.08 2.27 -6.49
CA GLU A 196 -21.93 3.40 -5.56
C GLU A 196 -20.86 4.42 -6.00
N LEU A 197 -20.13 4.13 -7.08
CA LEU A 197 -19.09 5.01 -7.62
C LEU A 197 -19.63 5.82 -8.80
N ASP A 198 -19.36 7.14 -8.80
CA ASP A 198 -19.65 8.00 -9.96
C ASP A 198 -18.58 7.84 -11.04
N LEU A 199 -18.77 6.84 -11.86
CA LEU A 199 -17.87 6.50 -12.96
C LEU A 199 -18.37 7.01 -14.33
N THR A 200 -19.31 7.95 -14.33
CA THR A 200 -19.86 8.53 -15.56
C THR A 200 -18.74 9.18 -16.37
N ASN A 201 -18.56 8.74 -17.61
CA ASN A 201 -17.49 9.14 -18.53
C ASN A 201 -16.05 8.82 -18.09
N LYS A 202 -15.84 8.04 -17.01
CA LYS A 202 -14.50 7.68 -16.56
C LYS A 202 -13.97 6.44 -17.28
N ASN A 203 -12.67 6.48 -17.61
CA ASN A 203 -11.95 5.32 -18.13
C ASN A 203 -11.42 4.51 -16.96
N TYR A 204 -12.07 3.41 -16.61
CA TYR A 204 -11.70 2.61 -15.45
C TYR A 204 -11.55 1.13 -15.74
N SER A 205 -10.78 0.46 -14.89
CA SER A 205 -10.61 -0.99 -14.91
C SER A 205 -10.46 -1.51 -13.48
N TYR A 206 -10.97 -2.73 -13.25
CA TYR A 206 -10.65 -3.49 -12.05
C TYR A 206 -9.44 -4.36 -12.32
N PHE A 207 -8.54 -4.41 -11.37
CA PHE A 207 -7.28 -5.15 -11.51
C PHE A 207 -7.25 -6.34 -10.56
N GLU A 208 -7.22 -7.52 -11.14
CA GLU A 208 -6.89 -8.73 -10.40
C GLU A 208 -5.37 -8.82 -10.24
N VAL A 209 -4.95 -9.15 -9.02
CA VAL A 209 -3.56 -9.14 -8.56
C VAL A 209 -2.60 -10.02 -9.38
N GLU A 210 -3.11 -10.95 -10.17
CA GLU A 210 -2.31 -11.94 -10.92
C GLU A 210 -1.45 -11.36 -12.06
N SER A 211 -1.67 -10.10 -12.43
CA SER A 211 -1.06 -9.47 -13.63
C SER A 211 0.00 -8.41 -13.35
N LEU A 212 0.52 -8.32 -12.14
CA LEU A 212 1.44 -7.25 -11.74
C LEU A 212 2.92 -7.58 -12.01
N ASP A 213 3.70 -6.60 -12.49
CA ASP A 213 5.17 -6.68 -12.54
C ASP A 213 5.78 -6.21 -11.22
N PHE A 214 6.22 -7.17 -10.39
CA PHE A 214 6.72 -6.92 -9.03
C PHE A 214 8.18 -6.49 -8.95
N THR A 215 8.87 -6.38 -10.06
CA THR A 215 10.32 -6.07 -10.03
C THR A 215 10.61 -4.63 -9.64
N LYS A 216 9.61 -3.76 -9.67
CA LYS A 216 9.73 -2.31 -9.42
C LYS A 216 9.23 -1.87 -8.05
N TYR A 217 8.69 -2.78 -7.24
CA TYR A 217 8.05 -2.41 -5.97
C TYR A 217 8.96 -2.57 -4.77
N LEU A 218 8.67 -1.79 -3.75
CA LEU A 218 9.24 -1.98 -2.43
C LEU A 218 8.84 -3.36 -1.89
N ASN A 219 9.84 -4.14 -1.52
CA ASN A 219 9.63 -5.44 -0.91
C ASN A 219 9.58 -5.30 0.61
N PHE A 220 8.47 -5.72 1.21
CA PHE A 220 8.25 -5.70 2.65
C PHE A 220 8.64 -7.01 3.35
N LEU A 221 9.25 -7.95 2.63
CA LEU A 221 9.79 -9.13 3.30
C LEU A 221 10.82 -8.70 4.34
N PRO A 222 10.70 -9.15 5.62
CA PRO A 222 11.69 -8.87 6.65
C PRO A 222 13.10 -9.25 6.21
N ASP A 223 14.10 -8.48 6.64
CA ASP A 223 15.47 -8.64 6.14
C ASP A 223 16.09 -9.98 6.56
N ASP A 224 15.70 -10.51 7.71
CA ASP A 224 16.10 -11.83 8.21
C ASP A 224 15.48 -13.02 7.44
N MET A 225 14.49 -12.75 6.59
CA MET A 225 13.82 -13.73 5.71
C MET A 225 14.30 -13.67 4.26
N LYS A 226 15.12 -12.70 3.89
CA LYS A 226 15.71 -12.61 2.56
C LYS A 226 16.83 -13.63 2.42
N ASN A 227 16.65 -14.63 1.54
CA ASN A 227 17.65 -15.63 1.18
C ASN A 227 18.56 -15.11 0.07
#